data_7c0f01f287cff8c11cb0ba6bbe2341e1
#
_entry.id   7c0f01f287cff8c11cb0ba6bbe2341e1
#
_cell.length_a   1.000
_cell.length_b   1.000
_cell.length_c   1.000
_cell.angle_alpha   90.00
_cell.angle_beta   90.00
_cell.angle_gamma   90.00
#
_symmetry.space_group_name_H-M   'P 1'
#
loop_
_entity.id
_entity.type
_entity.pdbx_description
1 polymer ?
#
loop_
_entity_poly.entity_id
_entity_poly.type
_entity_poly.pdbx_seq_one_letter_code
_entity_poly.pdbx_strand_id
1 'polypeptide(L)'
;MLQKLFGFDPSTMTLRKEVIGGITTFLTMAYILAVNPSILSATGMDAGAVFTTTCISAVIATLVMALYAKLPFSLAPGMGLNAFFAFTVVLTMGYTWQFALTAVLIEGLIFILLTITGLRQHIVNAIPLVLRRAISPGIGLFIAFVGLQSAGIVKSSEATVITLGNLHSPGVLLAMFGILLTAALMVKKVTGALLIGILITTIIGIPLGVTNYSGIISTPPSIEPIFWQFEWHNILTADMIVVVLTFLFIDMFDTIGTLIGVSNRAGMVDDDGNVTRINQAFMADAVGTTVGAMLGTSTVTVYVESASGVNAGGRSGLTSLTTAICFVIALLFAPLFLAIPSQATAAALILVGVMMMYEIRKVDFSDYVTGIPCFVCIVLMPLTYSISDGILMGVISYVLIHLFSGTLKDKDERNNMNWATILLAVLFICRYAFL
;
A
#
# COMPACT_ATOMS: atom_id res chain seq x y z
N MET A 1 18.96 -25.23 14.75
CA MET A 1 17.95 -25.25 13.69
C MET A 1 17.31 -23.86 13.50
N LEU A 2 16.79 -23.24 14.55
CA LEU A 2 16.13 -21.92 14.47
C LEU A 2 17.04 -20.80 13.94
N GLN A 3 18.31 -20.76 14.33
CA GLN A 3 19.28 -19.78 13.83
C GLN A 3 19.47 -19.92 12.31
N LYS A 4 19.61 -21.16 11.81
CA LYS A 4 19.82 -21.42 10.38
C LYS A 4 18.60 -21.06 9.53
N LEU A 5 17.37 -21.32 10.02
CA LEU A 5 16.13 -21.10 9.28
C LEU A 5 15.63 -19.65 9.40
N PHE A 6 15.67 -19.07 10.60
CA PHE A 6 15.01 -17.78 10.89
C PHE A 6 15.98 -16.67 11.29
N GLY A 7 17.28 -16.93 11.39
CA GLY A 7 18.24 -15.95 11.91
C GLY A 7 18.11 -15.67 13.40
N PHE A 8 17.45 -16.56 14.16
CA PHE A 8 17.24 -16.42 15.59
C PHE A 8 18.53 -16.73 16.36
N ASP A 9 19.03 -15.76 17.12
CA ASP A 9 20.20 -15.92 17.99
C ASP A 9 19.76 -15.98 19.47
N PRO A 10 19.85 -17.16 20.12
CA PRO A 10 19.45 -17.33 21.51
C PRO A 10 20.25 -16.47 22.52
N SER A 11 21.42 -15.97 22.14
CA SER A 11 22.25 -15.13 23.01
C SER A 11 21.73 -13.71 23.16
N THR A 12 21.05 -13.20 22.11
CA THR A 12 20.54 -11.81 22.04
C THR A 12 19.03 -11.73 21.94
N MET A 13 18.35 -12.83 21.56
CA MET A 13 16.92 -12.87 21.28
C MET A 13 16.20 -13.87 22.18
N THR A 14 14.92 -13.63 22.48
CA THR A 14 14.08 -14.56 23.23
C THR A 14 12.83 -14.94 22.43
N LEU A 15 12.47 -16.23 22.40
CA LEU A 15 11.28 -16.74 21.74
C LEU A 15 10.01 -15.97 22.13
N ARG A 16 9.87 -15.64 23.42
CA ARG A 16 8.71 -14.88 23.91
C ARG A 16 8.59 -13.51 23.21
N LYS A 17 9.70 -12.79 23.04
CA LYS A 17 9.69 -11.49 22.35
C LYS A 17 9.38 -11.63 20.88
N GLU A 18 9.89 -12.67 20.21
CA GLU A 18 9.60 -12.95 18.81
C GLU A 18 8.10 -13.23 18.60
N VAL A 19 7.49 -14.08 19.44
CA VAL A 19 6.06 -14.38 19.38
C VAL A 19 5.21 -13.15 19.68
N ILE A 20 5.53 -12.41 20.76
CA ILE A 20 4.81 -11.17 21.09
C ILE A 20 4.96 -10.16 19.93
N GLY A 21 6.15 -10.01 19.36
CA GLY A 21 6.40 -9.16 18.19
C GLY A 21 5.52 -9.53 17.00
N GLY A 22 5.42 -10.83 16.67
CA GLY A 22 4.59 -11.30 15.57
C GLY A 22 3.10 -11.08 15.78
N ILE A 23 2.59 -11.37 16.99
CA ILE A 23 1.18 -11.09 17.34
C ILE A 23 0.91 -9.58 17.28
N THR A 24 1.84 -8.76 17.80
CA THR A 24 1.72 -7.29 17.74
C THR A 24 1.66 -6.77 16.32
N THR A 25 2.53 -7.27 15.42
CA THR A 25 2.51 -6.94 14.00
C THR A 25 1.16 -7.32 13.39
N PHE A 26 0.70 -8.57 13.62
CA PHE A 26 -0.59 -9.01 13.11
C PHE A 26 -1.73 -8.10 13.56
N LEU A 27 -1.85 -7.81 14.85
CA LEU A 27 -2.92 -6.97 15.39
C LEU A 27 -2.92 -5.55 14.81
N THR A 28 -1.75 -5.02 14.47
CA THR A 28 -1.65 -3.67 13.89
C THR A 28 -1.96 -3.64 12.40
N MET A 29 -1.75 -4.75 11.65
CA MET A 29 -1.99 -4.82 10.21
C MET A 29 -3.24 -5.62 9.82
N ALA A 30 -3.91 -6.31 10.76
CA ALA A 30 -5.06 -7.18 10.46
C ALA A 30 -6.29 -6.44 9.90
N TYR A 31 -6.33 -5.11 10.01
CA TYR A 31 -7.36 -4.30 9.36
C TYR A 31 -7.42 -4.51 7.84
N ILE A 32 -6.30 -4.93 7.21
CA ILE A 32 -6.25 -5.19 5.76
C ILE A 32 -7.21 -6.31 5.34
N LEU A 33 -7.52 -7.24 6.24
CA LEU A 33 -8.46 -8.33 6.00
C LEU A 33 -9.91 -7.84 5.78
N ALA A 34 -10.22 -6.64 6.25
CA ALA A 34 -11.48 -5.97 5.97
C ALA A 34 -11.34 -4.95 4.82
N VAL A 35 -10.24 -4.20 4.81
CA VAL A 35 -10.04 -3.09 3.88
C VAL A 35 -9.78 -3.58 2.46
N ASN A 36 -8.95 -4.61 2.26
CA ASN A 36 -8.66 -5.10 0.92
C ASN A 36 -9.91 -5.67 0.22
N PRO A 37 -10.72 -6.56 0.84
CA PRO A 37 -12.00 -6.97 0.28
C PRO A 37 -12.95 -5.80 -0.01
N SER A 38 -13.01 -4.81 0.88
CA SER A 38 -13.86 -3.61 0.69
C SER A 38 -13.45 -2.78 -0.53
N ILE A 39 -12.14 -2.63 -0.79
CA ILE A 39 -11.63 -1.86 -1.93
C ILE A 39 -11.80 -2.66 -3.23
N LEU A 40 -11.32 -3.91 -3.26
CA LEU A 40 -11.32 -4.69 -4.51
C LEU A 40 -12.72 -5.14 -4.92
N SER A 41 -13.65 -5.35 -4.00
CA SER A 41 -15.03 -5.69 -4.35
C SER A 41 -15.76 -4.55 -5.07
N ALA A 42 -15.32 -3.29 -4.93
CA ALA A 42 -15.84 -2.17 -5.71
C ALA A 42 -15.61 -2.35 -7.24
N THR A 43 -14.68 -3.22 -7.64
CA THR A 43 -14.41 -3.56 -9.05
C THR A 43 -15.26 -4.72 -9.58
N GLY A 44 -16.13 -5.30 -8.75
CA GLY A 44 -16.92 -6.49 -9.07
C GLY A 44 -16.25 -7.82 -8.68
N MET A 45 -15.09 -7.81 -8.04
CA MET A 45 -14.46 -9.01 -7.48
C MET A 45 -15.25 -9.54 -6.28
N ASP A 46 -15.30 -10.87 -6.12
CA ASP A 46 -15.97 -11.49 -4.97
C ASP A 46 -15.23 -11.18 -3.65
N ALA A 47 -15.91 -10.52 -2.73
CA ALA A 47 -15.32 -10.07 -1.46
C ALA A 47 -14.81 -11.23 -0.59
N GLY A 48 -15.51 -12.37 -0.60
CA GLY A 48 -15.08 -13.57 0.14
C GLY A 48 -13.82 -14.17 -0.43
N ALA A 49 -13.75 -14.30 -1.75
CA ALA A 49 -12.56 -14.76 -2.44
C ALA A 49 -11.36 -13.83 -2.20
N VAL A 50 -11.57 -12.50 -2.29
CA VAL A 50 -10.52 -11.50 -1.99
C VAL A 50 -10.06 -11.59 -0.54
N PHE A 51 -10.95 -11.81 0.43
CA PHE A 51 -10.55 -12.04 1.82
C PHE A 51 -9.59 -13.24 1.94
N THR A 52 -9.97 -14.37 1.35
CA THR A 52 -9.16 -15.60 1.40
C THR A 52 -7.81 -15.41 0.72
N THR A 53 -7.78 -14.78 -0.47
CA THR A 53 -6.53 -14.53 -1.20
C THR A 53 -5.64 -13.49 -0.50
N THR A 54 -6.23 -12.51 0.19
CA THR A 54 -5.50 -11.58 1.05
C THR A 54 -4.77 -12.32 2.17
N CYS A 55 -5.44 -13.23 2.87
CA CYS A 55 -4.80 -14.05 3.91
C CYS A 55 -3.68 -14.91 3.33
N ILE A 56 -3.96 -15.66 2.26
CA ILE A 56 -3.00 -16.63 1.69
C ILE A 56 -1.78 -15.90 1.12
N SER A 57 -1.96 -14.82 0.38
CA SER A 57 -0.85 -14.03 -0.17
C SER A 57 0.02 -13.41 0.93
N ALA A 58 -0.61 -12.88 1.99
CA ALA A 58 0.10 -12.38 3.17
C ALA A 58 0.91 -13.50 3.87
N VAL A 59 0.33 -14.70 4.02
CA VAL A 59 1.03 -15.87 4.58
C VAL A 59 2.24 -16.23 3.74
N ILE A 60 2.08 -16.39 2.42
CA ILE A 60 3.17 -16.83 1.53
C ILE A 60 4.29 -15.78 1.51
N ALA A 61 3.97 -14.50 1.29
CA ALA A 61 4.95 -13.43 1.25
C ALA A 61 5.71 -13.28 2.58
N THR A 62 4.97 -13.32 3.70
CA THR A 62 5.56 -13.23 5.05
C THR A 62 6.39 -14.47 5.39
N LEU A 63 6.03 -15.67 4.91
CA LEU A 63 6.87 -16.86 5.05
C LEU A 63 8.17 -16.76 4.25
N VAL A 64 8.13 -16.21 3.03
CA VAL A 64 9.37 -15.94 2.26
C VAL A 64 10.24 -14.93 3.02
N MET A 65 9.66 -13.88 3.59
CA MET A 65 10.38 -12.94 4.45
C MET A 65 10.99 -13.62 5.68
N ALA A 66 10.25 -14.53 6.33
CA ALA A 66 10.69 -15.28 7.50
C ALA A 66 11.86 -16.22 7.22
N LEU A 67 11.78 -16.98 6.12
CA LEU A 67 12.70 -18.08 5.83
C LEU A 67 13.90 -17.65 4.98
N TYR A 68 13.66 -16.80 3.97
CA TYR A 68 14.69 -16.37 3.03
C TYR A 68 15.38 -15.07 3.48
N ALA A 69 14.62 -14.02 3.77
CA ALA A 69 15.19 -12.76 4.27
C ALA A 69 15.57 -12.86 5.74
N LYS A 70 14.84 -13.67 6.54
CA LYS A 70 15.04 -13.86 8.01
C LYS A 70 14.89 -12.55 8.77
N LEU A 71 13.98 -11.68 8.32
CA LEU A 71 13.71 -10.38 8.88
C LEU A 71 12.35 -10.38 9.61
N PRO A 72 12.17 -9.54 10.65
CA PRO A 72 10.93 -9.47 11.44
C PRO A 72 9.85 -8.61 10.78
N PHE A 73 9.74 -8.65 9.44
CA PHE A 73 8.80 -7.83 8.68
C PHE A 73 7.71 -8.67 8.06
N SER A 74 6.51 -8.11 7.96
CA SER A 74 5.34 -8.82 7.43
C SER A 74 4.83 -8.09 6.19
N LEU A 75 4.25 -8.86 5.28
CA LEU A 75 3.75 -8.39 4.00
C LEU A 75 2.26 -8.72 3.86
N ALA A 76 1.55 -7.86 3.16
CA ALA A 76 0.16 -8.06 2.75
C ALA A 76 -0.15 -7.13 1.57
N PRO A 77 -1.34 -7.25 0.91
CA PRO A 77 -1.73 -6.35 -0.17
C PRO A 77 -1.66 -4.87 0.25
N GLY A 78 -0.91 -4.05 -0.52
CA GLY A 78 -0.61 -2.66 -0.19
C GLY A 78 -1.79 -1.72 -0.43
N MET A 79 -2.15 -0.87 0.53
CA MET A 79 -3.34 -0.03 0.43
C MET A 79 -3.29 0.97 -0.74
N GLY A 80 -2.14 1.60 -0.98
CA GLY A 80 -1.95 2.50 -2.11
C GLY A 80 -2.11 1.80 -3.45
N LEU A 81 -1.56 0.60 -3.55
CA LEU A 81 -1.64 -0.25 -4.73
C LEU A 81 -3.05 -0.82 -4.95
N ASN A 82 -3.75 -1.19 -3.86
CA ASN A 82 -5.16 -1.59 -3.92
C ASN A 82 -6.04 -0.45 -4.45
N ALA A 83 -5.80 0.76 -3.96
CA ALA A 83 -6.53 1.95 -4.39
C ALA A 83 -6.23 2.28 -5.87
N PHE A 84 -4.98 2.19 -6.31
CA PHE A 84 -4.61 2.34 -7.71
C PHE A 84 -5.27 1.28 -8.58
N PHE A 85 -5.23 0.01 -8.16
CA PHE A 85 -5.90 -1.10 -8.84
C PHE A 85 -7.40 -0.81 -9.04
N ALA A 86 -8.12 -0.57 -7.94
CA ALA A 86 -9.57 -0.47 -7.97
C ALA A 86 -10.05 0.87 -8.56
N PHE A 87 -9.56 1.97 -8.04
CA PHE A 87 -10.13 3.27 -8.35
C PHE A 87 -9.55 3.88 -9.62
N THR A 88 -8.24 3.74 -9.83
CA THR A 88 -7.62 4.31 -11.04
C THR A 88 -7.80 3.38 -12.23
N VAL A 89 -7.29 2.13 -12.17
CA VAL A 89 -7.27 1.25 -13.35
C VAL A 89 -8.68 0.77 -13.72
N VAL A 90 -9.45 0.27 -12.75
CA VAL A 90 -10.75 -0.31 -13.05
C VAL A 90 -11.84 0.76 -13.17
N LEU A 91 -12.03 1.59 -12.14
CA LEU A 91 -13.19 2.49 -12.10
C LEU A 91 -12.98 3.77 -12.92
N THR A 92 -11.77 4.34 -12.97
CA THR A 92 -11.52 5.59 -13.72
C THR A 92 -11.14 5.32 -15.17
N MET A 93 -10.17 4.40 -15.42
CA MET A 93 -9.75 4.07 -16.78
C MET A 93 -10.73 3.12 -17.49
N GLY A 94 -11.66 2.47 -16.76
CA GLY A 94 -12.71 1.62 -17.32
C GLY A 94 -12.24 0.22 -17.75
N TYR A 95 -11.05 -0.22 -17.31
CA TYR A 95 -10.55 -1.56 -17.58
C TYR A 95 -11.18 -2.60 -16.65
N THR A 96 -11.11 -3.85 -17.06
CA THR A 96 -11.55 -4.98 -16.24
C THR A 96 -10.57 -5.19 -15.05
N TRP A 97 -11.05 -5.79 -13.97
CA TRP A 97 -10.15 -6.17 -12.87
C TRP A 97 -9.17 -7.28 -13.30
N GLN A 98 -9.51 -8.08 -14.31
CA GLN A 98 -8.62 -9.08 -14.93
C GLN A 98 -7.43 -8.41 -15.63
N PHE A 99 -7.66 -7.29 -16.33
CA PHE A 99 -6.60 -6.47 -16.89
C PHE A 99 -5.65 -5.95 -15.80
N ALA A 100 -6.22 -5.43 -14.69
CA ALA A 100 -5.43 -4.94 -13.57
C ALA A 100 -4.62 -6.06 -12.89
N LEU A 101 -5.20 -7.27 -12.72
CA LEU A 101 -4.47 -8.45 -12.22
C LEU A 101 -3.33 -8.87 -13.16
N THR A 102 -3.56 -8.79 -14.47
CA THR A 102 -2.52 -9.08 -15.46
C THR A 102 -1.35 -8.10 -15.33
N ALA A 103 -1.65 -6.81 -15.13
CA ALA A 103 -0.63 -5.79 -14.88
C ALA A 103 0.18 -6.09 -13.60
N VAL A 104 -0.48 -6.47 -12.50
CA VAL A 104 0.19 -6.87 -11.24
C VAL A 104 1.04 -8.12 -11.43
N LEU A 105 0.60 -9.10 -12.21
CA LEU A 105 1.41 -10.28 -12.52
C LEU A 105 2.68 -9.90 -13.28
N ILE A 106 2.55 -9.08 -14.32
CA ILE A 106 3.68 -8.60 -15.13
C ILE A 106 4.65 -7.79 -14.25
N GLU A 107 4.13 -6.90 -13.42
CA GLU A 107 4.90 -6.15 -12.41
C GLU A 107 5.71 -7.09 -11.52
N GLY A 108 5.06 -8.07 -10.89
CA GLY A 108 5.73 -9.03 -10.00
C GLY A 108 6.85 -9.82 -10.69
N LEU A 109 6.62 -10.25 -11.95
CA LEU A 109 7.65 -10.93 -12.75
C LEU A 109 8.83 -10.00 -13.08
N ILE A 110 8.55 -8.75 -13.44
CA ILE A 110 9.59 -7.74 -13.66
C ILE A 110 10.36 -7.50 -12.35
N PHE A 111 9.69 -7.43 -11.20
CA PHE A 111 10.35 -7.26 -9.90
C PHE A 111 11.26 -8.42 -9.54
N ILE A 112 10.85 -9.66 -9.80
CA ILE A 112 11.73 -10.82 -9.62
C ILE A 112 12.99 -10.66 -10.47
N LEU A 113 12.82 -10.32 -11.75
CA LEU A 113 13.93 -10.12 -12.68
C LEU A 113 14.88 -9.00 -12.22
N LEU A 114 14.32 -7.84 -11.83
CA LEU A 114 15.10 -6.69 -11.34
C LEU A 114 15.83 -7.00 -10.04
N THR A 115 15.23 -7.82 -9.17
CA THR A 115 15.87 -8.22 -7.91
C THR A 115 17.03 -9.18 -8.14
N ILE A 116 16.87 -10.15 -9.07
CA ILE A 116 17.94 -11.10 -9.43
C ILE A 116 19.11 -10.40 -10.11
N THR A 117 18.82 -9.44 -10.99
CA THR A 117 19.85 -8.71 -11.76
C THR A 117 20.52 -7.57 -10.99
N GLY A 118 19.99 -7.19 -9.84
CA GLY A 118 20.48 -6.05 -9.06
C GLY A 118 20.19 -4.67 -9.69
N LEU A 119 19.43 -4.61 -10.77
CA LEU A 119 19.11 -3.37 -11.50
C LEU A 119 18.12 -2.47 -10.76
N ARG A 120 17.45 -2.96 -9.72
CA ARG A 120 16.43 -2.22 -8.97
C ARG A 120 16.92 -0.85 -8.46
N GLN A 121 18.15 -0.78 -7.95
CA GLN A 121 18.74 0.48 -7.47
C GLN A 121 18.92 1.53 -8.58
N HIS A 122 19.19 1.11 -9.80
CA HIS A 122 19.36 2.04 -10.94
C HIS A 122 18.03 2.65 -11.36
N ILE A 123 16.93 1.88 -11.33
CA ILE A 123 15.59 2.37 -11.68
C ILE A 123 15.06 3.33 -10.62
N VAL A 124 15.30 3.05 -9.33
CA VAL A 124 14.94 3.99 -8.23
C VAL A 124 15.51 5.37 -8.49
N ASN A 125 16.73 5.44 -9.00
CA ASN A 125 17.40 6.71 -9.26
C ASN A 125 16.90 7.44 -10.53
N ALA A 126 16.03 6.84 -11.31
CA ALA A 126 15.42 7.49 -12.48
C ALA A 126 14.40 8.58 -12.11
N ILE A 127 13.73 8.47 -10.95
CA ILE A 127 12.86 9.53 -10.45
C ILE A 127 13.62 10.39 -9.45
N PRO A 128 13.60 11.72 -9.59
CA PRO A 128 14.25 12.65 -8.65
C PRO A 128 13.83 12.40 -7.19
N LEU A 129 14.77 12.46 -6.27
CA LEU A 129 14.56 12.18 -4.84
C LEU A 129 13.41 13.00 -4.26
N VAL A 130 13.26 14.24 -4.72
CA VAL A 130 12.23 15.17 -4.25
C VAL A 130 10.84 14.66 -4.62
N LEU A 131 10.64 14.22 -5.86
CA LEU A 131 9.36 13.64 -6.29
C LEU A 131 9.07 12.31 -5.58
N ARG A 132 10.08 11.47 -5.34
CA ARG A 132 9.92 10.25 -4.53
C ARG A 132 9.34 10.54 -3.14
N ARG A 133 9.76 11.66 -2.52
CA ARG A 133 9.24 12.11 -1.22
C ARG A 133 7.79 12.64 -1.30
N ALA A 134 7.35 13.08 -2.47
CA ALA A 134 5.98 13.57 -2.71
C ALA A 134 4.98 12.44 -2.99
N ILE A 135 5.44 11.28 -3.51
CA ILE A 135 4.56 10.16 -3.89
C ILE A 135 3.78 9.64 -2.67
N SER A 136 4.45 9.32 -1.57
CA SER A 136 3.78 8.77 -0.37
C SER A 136 2.73 9.74 0.22
N PRO A 137 3.01 11.04 0.42
CA PRO A 137 1.98 12.00 0.80
C PRO A 137 0.82 12.11 -0.18
N GLY A 138 1.09 12.08 -1.49
CA GLY A 138 0.06 12.13 -2.52
C GLY A 138 -0.88 10.92 -2.45
N ILE A 139 -0.32 9.72 -2.33
CA ILE A 139 -1.08 8.48 -2.12
C ILE A 139 -1.87 8.57 -0.81
N GLY A 140 -1.25 9.07 0.26
CA GLY A 140 -1.91 9.24 1.56
C GLY A 140 -3.13 10.15 1.47
N LEU A 141 -3.01 11.29 0.79
CA LEU A 141 -4.11 12.22 0.55
C LEU A 141 -5.21 11.59 -0.31
N PHE A 142 -4.83 10.84 -1.35
CA PHE A 142 -5.76 10.10 -2.21
C PHE A 142 -6.55 9.04 -1.42
N ILE A 143 -5.88 8.21 -0.63
CA ILE A 143 -6.54 7.17 0.20
C ILE A 143 -7.48 7.81 1.23
N ALA A 144 -7.06 8.92 1.87
CA ALA A 144 -7.91 9.66 2.79
C ALA A 144 -9.16 10.21 2.08
N PHE A 145 -9.01 10.73 0.87
CA PHE A 145 -10.12 11.21 0.05
C PHE A 145 -11.10 10.09 -0.31
N VAL A 146 -10.59 8.94 -0.74
CA VAL A 146 -11.40 7.72 -0.98
C VAL A 146 -12.14 7.30 0.30
N GLY A 147 -11.48 7.34 1.45
CA GLY A 147 -12.09 7.07 2.74
C GLY A 147 -13.24 8.04 3.07
N LEU A 148 -13.06 9.34 2.83
CA LEU A 148 -14.09 10.35 3.03
C LEU A 148 -15.31 10.14 2.12
N GLN A 149 -15.09 9.71 0.88
CA GLN A 149 -16.18 9.36 -0.04
C GLN A 149 -16.90 8.07 0.38
N SER A 150 -16.16 7.02 0.73
CA SER A 150 -16.72 5.75 1.20
C SER A 150 -17.53 5.91 2.48
N ALA A 151 -17.12 6.85 3.34
CA ALA A 151 -17.89 7.24 4.53
C ALA A 151 -19.16 8.04 4.19
N GLY A 152 -19.28 8.58 2.98
CA GLY A 152 -20.34 9.50 2.58
C GLY A 152 -20.22 10.91 3.17
N ILE A 153 -19.05 11.23 3.77
CA ILE A 153 -18.72 12.57 4.28
C ILE A 153 -18.52 13.54 3.13
N VAL A 154 -17.87 13.10 2.05
CA VAL A 154 -17.69 13.84 0.80
C VAL A 154 -18.51 13.16 -0.28
N LYS A 155 -19.23 13.95 -1.09
CA LYS A 155 -20.05 13.48 -2.22
C LYS A 155 -19.77 14.33 -3.46
N SER A 156 -20.06 13.77 -4.63
CA SER A 156 -20.07 14.51 -5.89
C SER A 156 -21.14 15.58 -5.90
N SER A 157 -20.86 16.71 -6.55
CA SER A 157 -21.76 17.84 -6.73
C SER A 157 -21.58 18.42 -8.12
N GLU A 158 -22.67 18.63 -8.86
CA GLU A 158 -22.61 19.23 -10.20
C GLU A 158 -22.10 20.68 -10.16
N ALA A 159 -22.36 21.39 -9.04
CA ALA A 159 -22.02 22.80 -8.91
C ALA A 159 -20.54 23.04 -8.48
N THR A 160 -20.00 22.17 -7.63
CA THR A 160 -18.69 22.39 -6.98
C THR A 160 -17.75 21.19 -7.12
N VAL A 161 -18.06 20.23 -7.99
CA VAL A 161 -17.40 18.93 -8.18
C VAL A 161 -17.55 18.02 -6.95
N ILE A 162 -17.24 18.53 -5.77
CA ILE A 162 -17.39 17.86 -4.48
C ILE A 162 -18.07 18.75 -3.45
N THR A 163 -18.85 18.16 -2.57
CA THR A 163 -19.53 18.84 -1.46
C THR A 163 -19.60 17.95 -0.22
N LEU A 164 -19.94 18.55 0.91
CA LEU A 164 -20.19 17.82 2.14
C LEU A 164 -21.46 16.99 2.01
N GLY A 165 -21.39 15.72 2.40
CA GLY A 165 -22.54 14.81 2.40
C GLY A 165 -23.55 15.10 3.51
N ASN A 166 -24.61 14.29 3.60
CA ASN A 166 -25.61 14.41 4.67
C ASN A 166 -25.04 13.87 5.99
N LEU A 167 -24.58 14.79 6.85
CA LEU A 167 -23.99 14.44 8.15
C LEU A 167 -24.97 13.83 9.15
N HIS A 168 -26.29 13.91 8.88
CA HIS A 168 -27.31 13.33 9.75
C HIS A 168 -27.64 11.87 9.40
N SER A 169 -27.08 11.31 8.31
CA SER A 169 -27.32 9.91 7.97
C SER A 169 -26.63 8.98 8.97
N PRO A 170 -27.29 7.86 9.39
CA PRO A 170 -26.72 6.94 10.37
C PRO A 170 -25.34 6.40 9.98
N GLY A 171 -25.12 6.14 8.68
CA GLY A 171 -23.85 5.66 8.16
C GLY A 171 -22.72 6.70 8.29
N VAL A 172 -23.00 7.98 7.98
CA VAL A 172 -21.99 9.06 8.11
C VAL A 172 -21.67 9.31 9.59
N LEU A 173 -22.69 9.34 10.46
CA LEU A 173 -22.46 9.48 11.91
C LEU A 173 -21.61 8.32 12.46
N LEU A 174 -21.90 7.10 12.03
CA LEU A 174 -21.13 5.91 12.40
C LEU A 174 -19.66 6.04 11.93
N ALA A 175 -19.43 6.47 10.70
CA ALA A 175 -18.08 6.69 10.18
C ALA A 175 -17.33 7.79 10.94
N MET A 176 -17.96 8.93 11.22
CA MET A 176 -17.37 10.01 12.01
C MET A 176 -17.01 9.52 13.42
N PHE A 177 -17.90 8.77 14.07
CA PHE A 177 -17.60 8.15 15.36
C PHE A 177 -16.40 7.21 15.25
N GLY A 178 -16.35 6.34 14.22
CA GLY A 178 -15.25 5.41 13.98
C GLY A 178 -13.90 6.13 13.79
N ILE A 179 -13.88 7.24 13.05
CA ILE A 179 -12.68 8.06 12.84
C ILE A 179 -12.19 8.62 14.19
N LEU A 180 -13.07 9.26 14.95
CA LEU A 180 -12.73 9.89 16.23
C LEU A 180 -12.28 8.85 17.27
N LEU A 181 -12.98 7.72 17.37
CA LEU A 181 -12.62 6.62 18.26
C LEU A 181 -11.24 6.07 17.93
N THR A 182 -11.02 5.73 16.65
CA THR A 182 -9.75 5.16 16.21
C THR A 182 -8.60 6.13 16.40
N ALA A 183 -8.80 7.42 16.08
CA ALA A 183 -7.82 8.46 16.33
C ALA A 183 -7.47 8.59 17.83
N ALA A 184 -8.49 8.55 18.71
CA ALA A 184 -8.27 8.57 20.17
C ALA A 184 -7.46 7.36 20.67
N LEU A 185 -7.74 6.15 20.12
CA LEU A 185 -6.96 4.94 20.42
C LEU A 185 -5.50 5.06 19.95
N MET A 186 -5.28 5.65 18.76
CA MET A 186 -3.93 5.92 18.23
C MET A 186 -3.16 6.92 19.09
N VAL A 187 -3.79 8.01 19.54
CA VAL A 187 -3.19 8.99 20.45
C VAL A 187 -2.79 8.33 21.78
N LYS A 188 -3.60 7.40 22.28
CA LYS A 188 -3.29 6.60 23.47
C LYS A 188 -2.28 5.48 23.21
N LYS A 189 -1.76 5.36 21.98
CA LYS A 189 -0.79 4.33 21.57
C LYS A 189 -1.28 2.90 21.83
N VAL A 190 -2.59 2.65 21.68
CA VAL A 190 -3.17 1.32 21.82
C VAL A 190 -2.71 0.45 20.65
N THR A 191 -2.11 -0.70 20.95
CA THR A 191 -1.70 -1.66 19.92
C THR A 191 -2.92 -2.20 19.18
N GLY A 192 -2.89 -2.15 17.84
CA GLY A 192 -4.03 -2.57 17.01
C GLY A 192 -5.19 -1.56 16.98
N ALA A 193 -4.94 -0.26 17.28
CA ALA A 193 -5.95 0.79 17.31
C ALA A 193 -6.86 0.79 16.09
N LEU A 194 -6.33 0.59 14.88
CA LEU A 194 -7.10 0.52 13.64
C LEU A 194 -8.10 -0.63 13.65
N LEU A 195 -7.64 -1.85 13.97
CA LEU A 195 -8.51 -3.03 14.04
C LEU A 195 -9.58 -2.88 15.13
N ILE A 196 -9.18 -2.44 16.33
CA ILE A 196 -10.11 -2.23 17.47
C ILE A 196 -11.15 -1.18 17.10
N GLY A 197 -10.74 -0.08 16.47
CA GLY A 197 -11.64 0.97 16.01
C GLY A 197 -12.66 0.46 14.99
N ILE A 198 -12.20 -0.31 13.99
CA ILE A 198 -13.07 -0.95 13.01
C ILE A 198 -14.07 -1.88 13.69
N LEU A 199 -13.61 -2.77 14.58
CA LEU A 199 -14.49 -3.76 15.24
C LEU A 199 -15.55 -3.08 16.11
N ILE A 200 -15.17 -2.08 16.92
CA ILE A 200 -16.14 -1.34 17.76
C ILE A 200 -17.14 -0.60 16.87
N THR A 201 -16.68 0.05 15.79
CA THR A 201 -17.57 0.76 14.85
C THR A 201 -18.53 -0.22 14.18
N THR A 202 -18.07 -1.41 13.82
CA THR A 202 -18.88 -2.48 13.23
C THR A 202 -19.97 -2.96 14.20
N ILE A 203 -19.60 -3.19 15.47
CA ILE A 203 -20.55 -3.62 16.52
C ILE A 203 -21.63 -2.55 16.73
N ILE A 204 -21.25 -1.27 16.80
CA ILE A 204 -22.21 -0.16 16.93
C ILE A 204 -23.09 -0.04 15.68
N GLY A 205 -22.58 -0.41 14.52
CA GLY A 205 -23.33 -0.43 13.25
C GLY A 205 -24.45 -1.46 13.21
N ILE A 206 -24.40 -2.52 14.03
CA ILE A 206 -25.45 -3.57 14.08
C ILE A 206 -26.83 -2.98 14.48
N PRO A 207 -26.98 -2.33 15.63
CA PRO A 207 -28.28 -1.76 16.03
C PRO A 207 -28.72 -0.59 15.14
N LEU A 208 -27.79 0.03 14.38
CA LEU A 208 -28.10 1.10 13.44
C LEU A 208 -28.54 0.56 12.05
N GLY A 209 -28.57 -0.76 11.85
CA GLY A 209 -28.92 -1.39 10.58
C GLY A 209 -27.88 -1.16 9.46
N VAL A 210 -26.66 -0.74 9.80
CA VAL A 210 -25.56 -0.50 8.86
C VAL A 210 -24.71 -1.75 8.66
N THR A 211 -24.63 -2.60 9.69
CA THR A 211 -23.79 -3.83 9.69
C THR A 211 -24.67 -5.06 9.60
N ASN A 212 -24.40 -5.91 8.60
CA ASN A 212 -25.05 -7.21 8.45
C ASN A 212 -24.16 -8.30 9.07
N TYR A 213 -24.54 -8.80 10.22
CA TYR A 213 -23.81 -9.84 10.93
C TYR A 213 -24.23 -11.24 10.49
N SER A 214 -23.28 -12.06 10.00
CA SER A 214 -23.52 -13.41 9.48
C SER A 214 -22.86 -14.53 10.28
N GLY A 215 -22.14 -14.21 11.36
CA GLY A 215 -21.44 -15.19 12.19
C GLY A 215 -20.00 -14.79 12.50
N ILE A 216 -19.28 -15.61 13.30
CA ILE A 216 -17.89 -15.36 13.68
C ILE A 216 -16.92 -16.29 12.92
N ILE A 217 -17.29 -17.56 12.79
CA ILE A 217 -16.41 -18.61 12.24
C ILE A 217 -17.10 -19.31 11.08
N SER A 218 -16.36 -19.53 10.00
CA SER A 218 -16.76 -20.34 8.85
C SER A 218 -15.56 -21.04 8.22
N THR A 219 -15.82 -21.96 7.30
CA THR A 219 -14.78 -22.38 6.34
C THR A 219 -14.37 -21.17 5.47
N PRO A 220 -13.08 -21.06 5.09
CA PRO A 220 -12.65 -20.00 4.20
C PRO A 220 -13.46 -19.98 2.89
N PRO A 221 -13.89 -18.82 2.40
CA PRO A 221 -14.54 -18.68 1.11
C PRO A 221 -13.66 -19.21 -0.05
N SER A 222 -14.31 -19.76 -1.09
CA SER A 222 -13.61 -20.27 -2.27
C SER A 222 -12.92 -19.13 -3.02
N ILE A 223 -11.70 -19.38 -3.50
CA ILE A 223 -10.93 -18.43 -4.35
C ILE A 223 -11.23 -18.63 -5.84
N GLU A 224 -11.97 -19.66 -6.22
CA GLU A 224 -12.24 -20.06 -7.61
C GLU A 224 -12.72 -18.89 -8.50
N PRO A 225 -13.59 -17.97 -8.04
CA PRO A 225 -14.06 -16.86 -8.86
C PRO A 225 -12.99 -15.90 -9.35
N ILE A 226 -11.86 -15.80 -8.63
CA ILE A 226 -10.79 -14.83 -8.93
C ILE A 226 -9.43 -15.47 -9.18
N PHE A 227 -9.32 -16.78 -8.96
CA PHE A 227 -8.06 -17.50 -9.13
C PHE A 227 -7.68 -17.59 -10.60
N TRP A 228 -6.45 -17.16 -10.94
CA TRP A 228 -5.85 -17.25 -12.28
C TRP A 228 -6.65 -16.54 -13.38
N GLN A 229 -7.43 -15.50 -13.04
CA GLN A 229 -8.28 -14.76 -13.95
C GLN A 229 -7.50 -13.61 -14.61
N PHE A 230 -6.78 -13.89 -15.70
CA PHE A 230 -5.98 -12.91 -16.42
C PHE A 230 -6.58 -12.57 -17.78
N GLU A 231 -6.40 -11.29 -18.18
CA GLU A 231 -6.76 -10.80 -19.51
C GLU A 231 -5.50 -10.61 -20.35
N TRP A 232 -5.33 -11.44 -21.38
CA TRP A 232 -4.12 -11.44 -22.20
C TRP A 232 -4.24 -10.62 -23.50
N HIS A 233 -5.42 -10.17 -23.88
CA HIS A 233 -5.68 -9.51 -25.16
C HIS A 233 -5.03 -8.11 -25.27
N ASN A 234 -4.92 -7.40 -24.14
CA ASN A 234 -4.47 -6.01 -24.08
C ASN A 234 -3.03 -5.83 -23.54
N ILE A 235 -2.20 -6.89 -23.54
CA ILE A 235 -0.86 -6.86 -22.93
C ILE A 235 0.09 -5.87 -23.60
N LEU A 236 -0.02 -5.72 -24.94
CA LEU A 236 0.88 -4.87 -25.73
C LEU A 236 0.33 -3.46 -25.95
N THR A 237 -0.69 -3.04 -25.21
CA THR A 237 -1.23 -1.69 -25.27
C THR A 237 -0.34 -0.69 -24.53
N ALA A 238 -0.35 0.56 -24.95
CA ALA A 238 0.36 1.64 -24.26
C ALA A 238 -0.14 1.79 -22.81
N ASP A 239 -1.45 1.60 -22.59
CA ASP A 239 -2.04 1.68 -21.26
C ASP A 239 -1.56 0.56 -20.34
N MET A 240 -1.43 -0.68 -20.82
CA MET A 240 -0.84 -1.77 -20.04
C MET A 240 0.58 -1.43 -19.59
N ILE A 241 1.41 -0.90 -20.50
CA ILE A 241 2.79 -0.50 -20.17
C ILE A 241 2.78 0.58 -19.07
N VAL A 242 1.92 1.59 -19.20
CA VAL A 242 1.83 2.68 -18.22
C VAL A 242 1.32 2.17 -16.86
N VAL A 243 0.30 1.32 -16.85
CA VAL A 243 -0.25 0.73 -15.63
C VAL A 243 0.79 -0.13 -14.92
N VAL A 244 1.49 -1.00 -15.65
CA VAL A 244 2.58 -1.84 -15.11
C VAL A 244 3.71 -0.98 -14.54
N LEU A 245 4.16 0.04 -15.28
CA LEU A 245 5.20 0.95 -14.79
C LEU A 245 4.75 1.72 -13.56
N THR A 246 3.48 2.12 -13.50
CA THR A 246 2.94 2.83 -12.34
C THR A 246 2.89 1.92 -11.11
N PHE A 247 2.39 0.68 -11.23
CA PHE A 247 2.45 -0.31 -10.16
C PHE A 247 3.89 -0.50 -9.69
N LEU A 248 4.81 -0.75 -10.62
CA LEU A 248 6.23 -0.96 -10.35
C LEU A 248 6.85 0.22 -9.56
N PHE A 249 6.56 1.46 -9.93
CA PHE A 249 7.10 2.63 -9.24
C PHE A 249 6.47 2.80 -7.85
N ILE A 250 5.15 2.68 -7.74
CA ILE A 250 4.47 2.84 -6.44
C ILE A 250 5.01 1.79 -5.45
N ASP A 251 5.00 0.52 -5.85
CA ASP A 251 5.45 -0.59 -5.00
C ASP A 251 6.92 -0.45 -4.62
N MET A 252 7.76 -0.12 -5.59
CA MET A 252 9.20 0.06 -5.36
C MET A 252 9.49 1.14 -4.31
N PHE A 253 8.79 2.30 -4.37
CA PHE A 253 9.01 3.39 -3.41
C PHE A 253 8.38 3.11 -2.06
N ASP A 254 7.22 2.49 -2.03
CA ASP A 254 6.56 2.09 -0.79
C ASP A 254 7.39 1.06 -0.03
N THR A 255 7.83 0.00 -0.71
CA THR A 255 8.66 -1.06 -0.13
C THR A 255 10.02 -0.53 0.34
N ILE A 256 10.72 0.30 -0.45
CA ILE A 256 12.02 0.87 -0.04
C ILE A 256 11.85 1.78 1.17
N GLY A 257 10.87 2.69 1.12
CA GLY A 257 10.60 3.61 2.22
C GLY A 257 10.27 2.88 3.51
N THR A 258 9.41 1.88 3.42
CA THR A 258 8.99 1.05 4.56
C THR A 258 10.15 0.21 5.09
N LEU A 259 10.91 -0.48 4.23
CA LEU A 259 12.05 -1.31 4.65
C LEU A 259 13.11 -0.47 5.37
N ILE A 260 13.49 0.69 4.84
CA ILE A 260 14.45 1.58 5.49
C ILE A 260 13.89 2.05 6.84
N GLY A 261 12.64 2.49 6.88
CA GLY A 261 12.01 3.00 8.09
C GLY A 261 11.92 1.96 9.22
N VAL A 262 11.50 0.73 8.88
CA VAL A 262 11.37 -0.36 9.86
C VAL A 262 12.72 -0.93 10.25
N SER A 263 13.67 -1.06 9.29
CA SER A 263 15.03 -1.54 9.56
C SER A 263 15.81 -0.61 10.47
N ASN A 264 15.67 0.72 10.31
CA ASN A 264 16.24 1.70 11.23
C ASN A 264 15.74 1.49 12.66
N ARG A 265 14.44 1.27 12.85
CA ARG A 265 13.85 0.98 14.17
C ARG A 265 14.30 -0.37 14.74
N ALA A 266 14.56 -1.33 13.86
CA ALA A 266 15.06 -2.66 14.23
C ALA A 266 16.56 -2.67 14.59
N GLY A 267 17.31 -1.61 14.27
CA GLY A 267 18.77 -1.59 14.38
C GLY A 267 19.43 -2.53 13.35
N MET A 268 18.82 -2.69 12.18
CA MET A 268 19.26 -3.57 11.09
C MET A 268 19.81 -2.77 9.90
N VAL A 269 20.29 -1.58 10.16
CA VAL A 269 20.97 -0.71 9.20
C VAL A 269 22.43 -0.63 9.62
N ASP A 270 23.35 -0.84 8.67
CA ASP A 270 24.80 -0.71 8.91
C ASP A 270 25.22 0.77 9.00
N ASP A 271 26.51 0.98 9.33
CA ASP A 271 27.07 2.33 9.48
C ASP A 271 27.07 3.13 8.17
N ASP A 272 27.00 2.46 7.02
CA ASP A 272 26.89 3.06 5.69
C ASP A 272 25.44 3.35 5.27
N GLY A 273 24.46 3.04 6.13
CA GLY A 273 23.05 3.27 5.87
C GLY A 273 22.36 2.17 5.04
N ASN A 274 23.01 1.03 4.81
CA ASN A 274 22.44 -0.07 4.05
C ASN A 274 21.61 -0.99 4.96
N VAL A 275 20.46 -1.39 4.49
CA VAL A 275 19.60 -2.35 5.19
C VAL A 275 20.14 -3.76 5.02
N THR A 276 20.33 -4.45 6.14
CA THR A 276 20.78 -5.85 6.14
C THR A 276 19.79 -6.73 5.35
N ARG A 277 20.29 -7.51 4.39
CA ARG A 277 19.50 -8.44 3.56
C ARG A 277 18.37 -7.79 2.76
N ILE A 278 18.54 -6.56 2.32
CA ILE A 278 17.51 -5.81 1.56
C ILE A 278 17.08 -6.54 0.28
N ASN A 279 18.02 -7.18 -0.44
CA ASN A 279 17.70 -7.91 -1.67
C ASN A 279 16.80 -9.14 -1.41
N GLN A 280 17.00 -9.82 -0.26
CA GLN A 280 16.15 -10.92 0.15
C GLN A 280 14.73 -10.44 0.55
N ALA A 281 14.64 -9.27 1.18
CA ALA A 281 13.36 -8.65 1.50
C ALA A 281 12.62 -8.24 0.21
N PHE A 282 13.33 -7.68 -0.76
CA PHE A 282 12.77 -7.38 -2.08
C PHE A 282 12.30 -8.61 -2.85
N MET A 283 12.98 -9.75 -2.69
CA MET A 283 12.53 -10.99 -3.29
C MET A 283 11.24 -11.50 -2.63
N ALA A 284 11.09 -11.34 -1.30
CA ALA A 284 9.86 -11.70 -0.61
C ALA A 284 8.65 -10.86 -1.11
N ASP A 285 8.88 -9.58 -1.35
CA ASP A 285 7.93 -8.64 -1.93
C ASP A 285 7.53 -9.06 -3.36
N ALA A 286 8.50 -9.27 -4.24
CA ALA A 286 8.27 -9.67 -5.63
C ALA A 286 7.56 -11.03 -5.76
N VAL A 287 7.93 -12.02 -4.96
CA VAL A 287 7.25 -13.33 -4.90
C VAL A 287 5.83 -13.15 -4.35
N GLY A 288 5.67 -12.33 -3.30
CA GLY A 288 4.36 -12.03 -2.73
C GLY A 288 3.40 -11.42 -3.75
N THR A 289 3.86 -10.42 -4.51
CA THR A 289 3.11 -9.78 -5.59
C THR A 289 2.74 -10.75 -6.70
N THR A 290 3.72 -11.53 -7.20
CA THR A 290 3.47 -12.50 -8.27
C THR A 290 2.45 -13.55 -7.86
N VAL A 291 2.63 -14.16 -6.67
CA VAL A 291 1.70 -15.16 -6.14
C VAL A 291 0.36 -14.52 -5.79
N GLY A 292 0.35 -13.31 -5.24
CA GLY A 292 -0.86 -12.54 -4.95
C GLY A 292 -1.72 -12.34 -6.20
N ALA A 293 -1.11 -11.92 -7.31
CA ALA A 293 -1.80 -11.78 -8.61
C ALA A 293 -2.37 -13.12 -9.11
N MET A 294 -1.62 -14.22 -8.98
CA MET A 294 -2.10 -15.56 -9.37
C MET A 294 -3.31 -16.00 -8.53
N LEU A 295 -3.33 -15.64 -7.26
CA LEU A 295 -4.45 -15.93 -6.35
C LEU A 295 -5.65 -15.01 -6.57
N GLY A 296 -5.47 -13.84 -7.20
CA GLY A 296 -6.54 -12.87 -7.45
C GLY A 296 -6.56 -11.72 -6.43
N THR A 297 -5.40 -11.27 -5.94
CA THR A 297 -5.29 -10.05 -5.15
C THR A 297 -4.28 -9.08 -5.78
N SER A 298 -4.29 -7.83 -5.34
CA SER A 298 -3.36 -6.81 -5.83
C SER A 298 -1.93 -7.01 -5.30
N THR A 299 -1.03 -6.09 -5.65
CA THR A 299 0.38 -6.07 -5.24
C THR A 299 0.55 -6.21 -3.74
N VAL A 300 1.43 -7.13 -3.33
CA VAL A 300 1.75 -7.43 -1.93
C VAL A 300 3.05 -6.72 -1.56
N THR A 301 3.05 -5.92 -0.51
CA THR A 301 4.20 -5.09 -0.10
C THR A 301 4.51 -5.19 1.40
N VAL A 302 5.67 -4.68 1.81
CA VAL A 302 6.10 -4.67 3.21
C VAL A 302 5.29 -3.64 4.01
N TYR A 303 4.77 -4.03 5.16
CA TYR A 303 3.95 -3.18 6.02
C TYR A 303 4.76 -2.41 7.05
N VAL A 304 4.53 -1.09 7.13
CA VAL A 304 5.14 -0.20 8.13
C VAL A 304 4.74 -0.59 9.57
N GLU A 305 3.61 -1.23 9.75
CA GLU A 305 3.11 -1.78 11.02
C GLU A 305 4.04 -2.83 11.62
N SER A 306 4.92 -3.44 10.81
CA SER A 306 6.03 -4.31 11.29
C SER A 306 6.90 -3.61 12.33
N ALA A 307 6.99 -2.27 12.28
CA ALA A 307 7.67 -1.47 13.30
C ALA A 307 7.08 -1.69 14.71
N SER A 308 5.79 -2.00 14.83
CA SER A 308 5.16 -2.27 16.12
C SER A 308 5.65 -3.58 16.74
N GLY A 309 5.80 -4.63 15.92
CA GLY A 309 6.38 -5.90 16.36
C GLY A 309 7.87 -5.78 16.68
N VAL A 310 8.60 -5.01 15.89
CA VAL A 310 10.00 -4.67 16.18
C VAL A 310 10.13 -3.93 17.51
N ASN A 311 9.27 -2.95 17.78
CA ASN A 311 9.23 -2.23 19.06
C ASN A 311 8.85 -3.15 20.24
N ALA A 312 8.05 -4.19 20.01
CA ALA A 312 7.72 -5.22 20.99
C ALA A 312 8.86 -6.23 21.23
N GLY A 313 9.94 -6.14 20.45
CA GLY A 313 11.16 -6.91 20.63
C GLY A 313 11.42 -7.99 19.59
N GLY A 314 10.63 -8.05 18.51
CA GLY A 314 10.87 -8.92 17.35
C GLY A 314 12.13 -8.50 16.60
N ARG A 315 13.00 -9.48 16.25
CA ARG A 315 14.29 -9.22 15.60
C ARG A 315 14.65 -10.23 14.51
N SER A 316 13.89 -11.31 14.39
CA SER A 316 14.21 -12.41 13.48
C SER A 316 13.00 -12.83 12.64
N GLY A 317 13.22 -13.74 11.68
CA GLY A 317 12.15 -14.35 10.89
C GLY A 317 11.10 -15.10 11.71
N LEU A 318 11.34 -15.39 13.00
CA LEU A 318 10.33 -15.97 13.88
C LEU A 318 9.17 -15.02 14.16
N THR A 319 9.44 -13.72 14.24
CA THR A 319 8.40 -12.69 14.33
C THR A 319 7.47 -12.77 13.10
N SER A 320 8.04 -12.81 11.89
CA SER A 320 7.28 -12.93 10.64
C SER A 320 6.53 -14.27 10.56
N LEU A 321 7.17 -15.38 10.96
CA LEU A 321 6.49 -16.68 11.04
C LEU A 321 5.26 -16.63 11.95
N THR A 322 5.38 -15.99 13.11
CA THR A 322 4.25 -15.85 14.04
C THR A 322 3.12 -15.03 13.42
N THR A 323 3.45 -13.94 12.72
CA THR A 323 2.45 -13.14 11.98
C THR A 323 1.76 -13.96 10.89
N ALA A 324 2.52 -14.76 10.14
CA ALA A 324 1.95 -15.66 9.11
C ALA A 324 0.99 -16.69 9.73
N ILE A 325 1.33 -17.28 10.87
CA ILE A 325 0.43 -18.19 11.60
C ILE A 325 -0.85 -17.47 12.02
N CYS A 326 -0.77 -16.24 12.49
CA CYS A 326 -1.96 -15.46 12.82
C CYS A 326 -2.85 -15.21 11.59
N PHE A 327 -2.29 -14.96 10.40
CA PHE A 327 -3.07 -14.85 9.17
C PHE A 327 -3.74 -16.18 8.77
N VAL A 328 -3.07 -17.33 8.98
CA VAL A 328 -3.71 -18.64 8.78
C VAL A 328 -4.91 -18.82 9.72
N ILE A 329 -4.76 -18.45 10.97
CA ILE A 329 -5.87 -18.51 11.94
C ILE A 329 -7.01 -17.57 11.52
N ALA A 330 -6.69 -16.38 11.01
CA ALA A 330 -7.66 -15.40 10.56
C ALA A 330 -8.56 -15.90 9.41
N LEU A 331 -8.13 -16.87 8.60
CA LEU A 331 -8.95 -17.50 7.55
C LEU A 331 -10.27 -18.05 8.09
N LEU A 332 -10.29 -18.52 9.32
CA LEU A 332 -11.49 -19.07 9.96
C LEU A 332 -12.51 -17.98 10.38
N PHE A 333 -12.07 -16.72 10.43
CA PHE A 333 -12.89 -15.58 10.86
C PHE A 333 -13.46 -14.76 9.69
N ALA A 334 -13.57 -15.36 8.51
CA ALA A 334 -14.08 -14.68 7.31
C ALA A 334 -15.43 -13.96 7.54
N PRO A 335 -16.46 -14.54 8.19
CA PRO A 335 -17.74 -13.85 8.40
C PRO A 335 -17.59 -12.57 9.22
N LEU A 336 -16.69 -12.58 10.23
CA LEU A 336 -16.43 -11.42 11.06
C LEU A 336 -15.84 -10.26 10.26
N PHE A 337 -14.82 -10.53 9.41
CA PHE A 337 -14.17 -9.50 8.61
C PHE A 337 -15.06 -9.02 7.45
N LEU A 338 -15.83 -9.90 6.83
CA LEU A 338 -16.74 -9.57 5.73
C LEU A 338 -18.02 -8.84 6.19
N ALA A 339 -18.39 -8.95 7.48
CA ALA A 339 -19.47 -8.17 8.07
C ALA A 339 -19.10 -6.69 8.28
N ILE A 340 -17.83 -6.32 8.18
CA ILE A 340 -17.34 -4.96 8.42
C ILE A 340 -17.87 -4.02 7.32
N PRO A 341 -18.69 -3.00 7.66
CA PRO A 341 -19.23 -2.09 6.65
C PRO A 341 -18.18 -1.08 6.17
N SER A 342 -18.39 -0.53 4.97
CA SER A 342 -17.48 0.48 4.37
C SER A 342 -17.30 1.72 5.25
N GLN A 343 -18.31 2.07 6.06
CA GLN A 343 -18.23 3.16 7.04
C GLN A 343 -17.19 2.91 8.13
N ALA A 344 -16.99 1.66 8.53
CA ALA A 344 -15.98 1.30 9.52
C ALA A 344 -14.58 1.23 8.89
N THR A 345 -14.45 0.69 7.67
CA THR A 345 -13.17 0.66 6.95
C THR A 345 -12.70 2.05 6.52
N ALA A 346 -13.61 2.98 6.28
CA ALA A 346 -13.31 4.37 5.92
C ALA A 346 -12.42 5.06 6.98
N ALA A 347 -12.65 4.78 8.27
CA ALA A 347 -11.81 5.32 9.35
C ALA A 347 -10.34 4.88 9.20
N ALA A 348 -10.11 3.61 8.84
CA ALA A 348 -8.76 3.12 8.59
C ALA A 348 -8.11 3.78 7.37
N LEU A 349 -8.85 3.91 6.25
CA LEU A 349 -8.35 4.58 5.04
C LEU A 349 -7.92 6.01 5.33
N ILE A 350 -8.74 6.79 6.04
CA ILE A 350 -8.43 8.18 6.39
C ILE A 350 -7.20 8.25 7.29
N LEU A 351 -7.12 7.44 8.33
CA LEU A 351 -6.03 7.50 9.31
C LEU A 351 -4.70 6.96 8.75
N VAL A 352 -4.75 5.94 7.89
CA VAL A 352 -3.56 5.49 7.15
C VAL A 352 -3.10 6.58 6.18
N GLY A 353 -4.04 7.24 5.50
CA GLY A 353 -3.71 8.40 4.68
C GLY A 353 -2.97 9.49 5.47
N VAL A 354 -3.44 9.80 6.70
CA VAL A 354 -2.75 10.74 7.61
C VAL A 354 -1.33 10.25 7.96
N MET A 355 -1.15 8.95 8.21
CA MET A 355 0.18 8.38 8.51
C MET A 355 1.14 8.53 7.32
N MET A 356 0.67 8.33 6.09
CA MET A 356 1.47 8.51 4.88
C MET A 356 1.82 9.97 4.62
N MET A 357 0.94 10.93 5.00
CA MET A 357 1.21 12.36 4.91
C MET A 357 2.42 12.83 5.74
N TYR A 358 2.88 12.05 6.70
CA TYR A 358 4.05 12.38 7.52
C TYR A 358 5.32 12.70 6.70
N GLU A 359 5.49 12.04 5.57
CA GLU A 359 6.64 12.21 4.68
C GLU A 359 6.68 13.61 4.00
N ILE A 360 5.57 14.36 3.98
CA ILE A 360 5.49 15.71 3.40
C ILE A 360 6.51 16.68 4.03
N ARG A 361 6.90 16.43 5.28
CA ARG A 361 7.90 17.24 5.99
C ARG A 361 9.30 17.18 5.37
N LYS A 362 9.55 16.20 4.51
CA LYS A 362 10.81 16.04 3.78
C LYS A 362 10.83 16.82 2.46
N VAL A 363 9.70 17.43 2.08
CA VAL A 363 9.56 18.27 0.89
C VAL A 363 9.78 19.72 1.28
N ASP A 364 10.73 20.38 0.63
CA ASP A 364 10.97 21.81 0.80
C ASP A 364 10.10 22.60 -0.18
N PHE A 365 9.05 23.25 0.32
CA PHE A 365 8.17 24.10 -0.46
C PHE A 365 8.68 25.55 -0.59
N SER A 366 9.78 25.93 0.08
CA SER A 366 10.38 27.25 -0.07
C SER A 366 11.19 27.36 -1.37
N ASP A 367 11.70 26.25 -1.87
CA ASP A 367 12.28 26.14 -3.20
C ASP A 367 11.17 25.82 -4.23
N TYR A 368 10.81 26.82 -5.05
CA TYR A 368 9.75 26.68 -6.05
C TYR A 368 10.11 25.69 -7.18
N VAL A 369 11.38 25.46 -7.47
CA VAL A 369 11.82 24.57 -8.55
C VAL A 369 11.47 23.12 -8.23
N THR A 370 11.58 22.74 -6.98
CA THR A 370 11.25 21.40 -6.47
C THR A 370 9.88 21.33 -5.80
N GLY A 371 9.47 22.40 -5.10
CA GLY A 371 8.22 22.46 -4.36
C GLY A 371 6.97 22.43 -5.23
N ILE A 372 6.97 23.14 -6.38
CA ILE A 372 5.82 23.17 -7.29
C ILE A 372 5.56 21.76 -7.90
N PRO A 373 6.55 21.03 -8.44
CA PRO A 373 6.34 19.69 -8.92
C PRO A 373 5.82 18.72 -7.84
N CYS A 374 6.33 18.84 -6.62
CA CYS A 374 5.84 18.05 -5.48
C CYS A 374 4.38 18.38 -5.15
N PHE A 375 4.02 19.65 -5.13
CA PHE A 375 2.63 20.09 -4.93
C PHE A 375 1.71 19.54 -6.02
N VAL A 376 2.10 19.67 -7.29
CA VAL A 376 1.34 19.12 -8.43
C VAL A 376 1.15 17.61 -8.27
N CYS A 377 2.20 16.88 -7.95
CA CYS A 377 2.15 15.44 -7.70
C CYS A 377 1.15 15.08 -6.59
N ILE A 378 1.25 15.73 -5.43
CA ILE A 378 0.43 15.43 -4.25
C ILE A 378 -1.04 15.76 -4.48
N VAL A 379 -1.33 16.94 -5.04
CA VAL A 379 -2.71 17.47 -5.13
C VAL A 379 -3.48 16.86 -6.29
N LEU A 380 -2.82 16.56 -7.42
CA LEU A 380 -3.52 15.97 -8.55
C LEU A 380 -3.99 14.54 -8.28
N MET A 381 -3.31 13.74 -7.46
CA MET A 381 -3.74 12.37 -7.15
C MET A 381 -5.21 12.30 -6.68
N PRO A 382 -5.64 13.01 -5.64
CA PRO A 382 -7.05 12.98 -5.23
C PRO A 382 -7.97 13.75 -6.18
N LEU A 383 -7.52 14.83 -6.82
CA LEU A 383 -8.37 15.64 -7.69
C LEU A 383 -8.68 14.98 -9.03
N THR A 384 -7.76 14.21 -9.60
CA THR A 384 -7.98 13.43 -10.82
C THR A 384 -8.50 12.02 -10.54
N TYR A 385 -8.59 11.64 -9.26
CA TYR A 385 -8.88 10.26 -8.83
C TYR A 385 -7.89 9.24 -9.40
N SER A 386 -6.63 9.67 -9.61
CA SER A 386 -5.60 8.90 -10.30
C SER A 386 -4.22 9.14 -9.69
N ILE A 387 -3.64 8.12 -9.07
CA ILE A 387 -2.28 8.15 -8.55
C ILE A 387 -1.28 8.33 -9.70
N SER A 388 -1.51 7.62 -10.83
CA SER A 388 -0.62 7.71 -11.98
C SER A 388 -0.55 9.13 -12.54
N ASP A 389 -1.69 9.80 -12.73
CA ASP A 389 -1.70 11.16 -13.29
C ASP A 389 -0.99 12.17 -12.38
N GLY A 390 -1.13 12.01 -11.06
CA GLY A 390 -0.37 12.81 -10.10
C GLY A 390 1.14 12.63 -10.25
N ILE A 391 1.64 11.39 -10.36
CA ILE A 391 3.06 11.10 -10.59
C ILE A 391 3.52 11.65 -11.94
N LEU A 392 2.77 11.38 -13.01
CA LEU A 392 3.08 11.80 -14.37
C LEU A 392 3.21 13.31 -14.46
N MET A 393 2.21 14.04 -13.98
CA MET A 393 2.21 15.51 -13.97
C MET A 393 3.29 16.10 -13.06
N GLY A 394 3.59 15.44 -11.95
CA GLY A 394 4.73 15.79 -11.09
C GLY A 394 6.06 15.71 -11.84
N VAL A 395 6.31 14.61 -12.57
CA VAL A 395 7.54 14.43 -13.37
C VAL A 395 7.61 15.43 -14.52
N ILE A 396 6.51 15.62 -15.25
CA ILE A 396 6.44 16.59 -16.36
C ILE A 396 6.73 18.00 -15.85
N SER A 397 6.06 18.43 -14.77
CA SER A 397 6.27 19.76 -14.19
C SER A 397 7.69 19.95 -13.68
N TYR A 398 8.30 18.91 -13.08
CA TYR A 398 9.69 18.95 -12.63
C TYR A 398 10.65 19.22 -13.80
N VAL A 399 10.53 18.47 -14.88
CA VAL A 399 11.39 18.63 -16.06
C VAL A 399 11.17 20.00 -16.72
N LEU A 400 9.91 20.42 -16.91
CA LEU A 400 9.60 21.70 -17.57
C LEU A 400 10.09 22.91 -16.74
N ILE A 401 9.90 22.91 -15.42
CA ILE A 401 10.35 24.02 -14.57
C ILE A 401 11.89 24.12 -14.62
N HIS A 402 12.62 23.00 -14.54
CA HIS A 402 14.08 23.02 -14.66
C HIS A 402 14.57 23.51 -16.04
N LEU A 403 13.85 23.16 -17.12
CA LEU A 403 14.16 23.68 -18.45
C LEU A 403 13.95 25.18 -18.55
N PHE A 404 12.79 25.69 -18.08
CA PHE A 404 12.44 27.10 -18.20
C PHE A 404 13.21 28.00 -17.22
N SER A 405 13.54 27.52 -16.02
CA SER A 405 14.32 28.27 -15.03
C SER A 405 15.80 28.35 -15.37
N GLY A 406 16.29 27.53 -16.31
CA GLY A 406 17.70 27.48 -16.66
C GLY A 406 18.61 26.86 -15.60
N THR A 407 18.05 26.27 -14.55
CA THR A 407 18.78 25.63 -13.43
C THR A 407 19.61 24.41 -13.88
N LEU A 408 19.32 23.85 -15.06
CA LEU A 408 20.17 22.81 -15.71
C LEU A 408 21.63 23.23 -15.95
N LYS A 409 21.96 24.51 -15.82
CA LYS A 409 23.31 25.02 -15.95
C LYS A 409 24.14 24.79 -14.68
N ASP A 410 23.49 24.57 -13.55
CA ASP A 410 24.13 24.28 -12.28
C ASP A 410 24.55 22.79 -12.25
N LYS A 411 25.81 22.52 -11.91
CA LYS A 411 26.35 21.14 -11.93
C LYS A 411 25.67 20.22 -10.92
N ASP A 412 25.25 20.76 -9.76
CA ASP A 412 24.62 19.98 -8.70
C ASP A 412 23.18 19.62 -9.06
N GLU A 413 22.43 20.54 -9.67
CA GLU A 413 21.05 20.27 -10.12
C GLU A 413 21.01 19.39 -11.38
N ARG A 414 21.99 19.51 -12.27
CA ARG A 414 22.13 18.63 -13.44
C ARG A 414 22.43 17.18 -13.05
N ASN A 415 23.11 16.96 -11.91
CA ASN A 415 23.31 15.61 -11.37
C ASN A 415 22.04 15.01 -10.76
N ASN A 416 21.08 15.85 -10.33
CA ASN A 416 19.78 15.43 -9.84
C ASN A 416 18.78 15.11 -10.99
N MET A 417 19.00 15.67 -12.18
CA MET A 417 18.20 15.38 -13.38
C MET A 417 18.88 14.33 -14.25
N ASN A 418 18.50 13.08 -14.05
CA ASN A 418 19.01 11.97 -14.84
C ASN A 418 18.36 11.97 -16.25
N TRP A 419 19.06 11.53 -17.30
CA TRP A 419 18.51 11.35 -18.63
C TRP A 419 17.22 10.48 -18.64
N ALA A 420 17.14 9.52 -17.71
CA ALA A 420 15.96 8.67 -17.55
C ALA A 420 14.74 9.48 -17.09
N THR A 421 14.88 10.53 -16.26
CA THR A 421 13.79 11.43 -15.86
C THR A 421 13.25 12.20 -17.08
N ILE A 422 14.15 12.68 -17.96
CA ILE A 422 13.75 13.39 -19.19
C ILE A 422 13.02 12.44 -20.14
N LEU A 423 13.54 11.23 -20.30
CA LEU A 423 12.91 10.20 -21.14
C LEU A 423 11.51 9.87 -20.64
N LEU A 424 11.33 9.69 -19.32
CA LEU A 424 10.02 9.47 -18.70
C LEU A 424 9.08 10.64 -18.95
N ALA A 425 9.53 11.88 -18.79
CA ALA A 425 8.70 13.06 -19.05
C ALA A 425 8.25 13.12 -20.51
N VAL A 426 9.14 12.81 -21.46
CA VAL A 426 8.82 12.77 -22.90
C VAL A 426 7.79 11.67 -23.20
N LEU A 427 7.97 10.46 -22.65
CA LEU A 427 7.01 9.36 -22.81
C LEU A 427 5.63 9.74 -22.24
N PHE A 428 5.59 10.43 -21.11
CA PHE A 428 4.36 10.88 -20.48
C PHE A 428 3.66 12.00 -21.27
N ILE A 429 4.42 12.95 -21.80
CA ILE A 429 3.88 13.98 -22.70
C ILE A 429 3.31 13.33 -23.98
N CYS A 430 4.02 12.38 -24.57
CA CYS A 430 3.52 11.63 -25.73
C CYS A 430 2.21 10.89 -25.40
N ARG A 431 2.09 10.28 -24.22
CA ARG A 431 0.83 9.67 -23.79
C ARG A 431 -0.33 10.65 -23.83
N TYR A 432 -0.19 11.87 -23.26
CA TYR A 432 -1.28 12.85 -23.23
C TYR A 432 -1.53 13.53 -24.58
N ALA A 433 -0.54 13.51 -25.49
CA ALA A 433 -0.69 14.10 -26.82
C ALA A 433 -1.33 13.14 -27.82
N PHE A 434 -1.21 11.82 -27.66
CA PHE A 434 -1.64 10.81 -28.62
C PHE A 434 -2.72 9.85 -28.08
N LEU A 435 -3.09 9.95 -26.81
CA LEU A 435 -4.22 9.27 -26.18
C LEU A 435 -5.25 10.28 -25.64
#